data_e5b30b603d8886130948badf564ca6c9
#
_entry.id   e5b30b603d8886130948badf564ca6c9
#
_cell.length_a   1.000
_cell.length_b   1.000
_cell.length_c   1.000
_cell.angle_alpha   90.00
_cell.angle_beta   90.00
_cell.angle_gamma   90.00
#
_symmetry.space_group_name_H-M   'P 1'
#
loop_
_entity.id
_entity.type
_entity.pdbx_description
1 polymer ?
#
loop_
_entity_poly.entity_id
_entity_poly.type
_entity_poly.pdbx_seq_one_letter_code
_entity_poly.pdbx_strand_id
1 'polypeptide(L)'
;MGTIVDYDAAEGRDVASGVSQAALIDRQSTEMTATLLRVAPGARHVGAVPSGSDQYLFVIAGDVRLDGAGRGATMGRETFAIVQEGTRVTLTGGSEAAKVLSVLVPPPGAKRATSGFRDGLTVMAVKDLPIVDLPEEKKRRTYLASQSTVGSARGHAMIVRYTGDTVTKKHHHPNAESMFVMLEGSVRFLVNGVEKTLGAGQAVHFPMNDSHGLRSADGNELSFLEFHIPGAFVTQYDE
;
A
#
# COMPACT_ATOMS: atom_id res chain seq x y z
N MET A 1 4.00 12.93 -13.23
CA MET A 1 2.91 13.76 -12.66
C MET A 1 2.10 12.91 -11.72
N GLY A 2 1.84 13.41 -10.49
CA GLY A 2 1.04 12.75 -9.49
C GLY A 2 -0.38 12.45 -9.97
N THR A 3 -0.90 11.28 -9.63
CA THR A 3 -2.22 10.79 -10.03
C THR A 3 -3.05 10.46 -8.81
N ILE A 4 -4.24 11.03 -8.70
CA ILE A 4 -5.21 10.73 -7.63
C ILE A 4 -6.19 9.68 -8.16
N VAL A 5 -6.47 8.69 -7.32
CA VAL A 5 -7.44 7.62 -7.59
C VAL A 5 -8.43 7.54 -6.43
N ASP A 6 -9.72 7.56 -6.74
CA ASP A 6 -10.76 7.22 -5.78
C ASP A 6 -10.95 5.70 -5.82
N TYR A 7 -10.38 5.00 -4.84
CA TYR A 7 -10.44 3.55 -4.82
C TYR A 7 -11.79 3.01 -4.35
N ASP A 8 -12.62 3.82 -3.71
CA ASP A 8 -13.97 3.44 -3.35
C ASP A 8 -14.91 3.52 -4.54
N ALA A 9 -14.75 4.52 -5.41
CA ALA A 9 -15.52 4.69 -6.62
C ALA A 9 -14.94 3.95 -7.85
N ALA A 10 -13.69 3.44 -7.77
CA ALA A 10 -13.05 2.77 -8.90
C ALA A 10 -13.87 1.56 -9.38
N GLU A 11 -14.21 1.55 -10.65
CA GLU A 11 -14.93 0.45 -11.28
C GLU A 11 -14.08 -0.82 -11.31
N GLY A 12 -14.66 -1.91 -10.83
CA GLY A 12 -14.03 -3.22 -10.85
C GLY A 12 -14.61 -4.11 -11.93
N ARG A 13 -13.77 -4.99 -12.49
CA ARG A 13 -14.21 -6.12 -13.31
C ARG A 13 -14.30 -7.38 -12.46
N ASP A 14 -15.25 -8.24 -12.73
CA ASP A 14 -15.33 -9.54 -12.09
C ASP A 14 -14.14 -10.43 -12.51
N VAL A 15 -13.44 -10.99 -11.53
CA VAL A 15 -12.31 -11.91 -11.72
C VAL A 15 -12.62 -13.31 -11.19
N ALA A 16 -13.63 -13.44 -10.34
CA ALA A 16 -14.23 -14.69 -9.89
C ALA A 16 -15.64 -14.40 -9.39
N SER A 17 -16.44 -15.44 -9.16
CA SER A 17 -17.78 -15.30 -8.56
C SER A 17 -17.68 -14.61 -7.20
N GLY A 18 -18.32 -13.44 -7.04
CA GLY A 18 -18.28 -12.63 -5.84
C GLY A 18 -16.94 -11.92 -5.57
N VAL A 19 -16.05 -11.85 -6.57
CA VAL A 19 -14.80 -11.11 -6.48
C VAL A 19 -14.63 -10.17 -7.66
N SER A 20 -14.55 -8.87 -7.39
CA SER A 20 -14.20 -7.86 -8.40
C SER A 20 -12.83 -7.25 -8.13
N GLN A 21 -12.16 -6.81 -9.19
CA GLN A 21 -10.83 -6.19 -9.16
C GLN A 21 -10.86 -4.86 -9.89
N ALA A 22 -10.49 -3.78 -9.21
CA ALA A 22 -10.30 -2.45 -9.79
C ALA A 22 -8.80 -2.14 -9.89
N ALA A 23 -8.33 -1.66 -11.03
CA ALA A 23 -6.97 -1.15 -11.18
C ALA A 23 -6.87 0.25 -10.55
N LEU A 24 -5.89 0.45 -9.69
CA LEU A 24 -5.59 1.75 -9.06
C LEU A 24 -4.34 2.38 -9.68
N ILE A 25 -3.28 1.58 -9.83
CA ILE A 25 -2.03 1.94 -10.48
C ILE A 25 -1.68 0.82 -11.44
N ASP A 26 -1.50 1.15 -12.71
CA ASP A 26 -1.17 0.20 -13.77
C ASP A 26 -0.06 0.81 -14.65
N ARG A 27 -0.41 1.31 -15.83
CA ARG A 27 0.56 1.78 -16.85
C ARG A 27 1.26 3.09 -16.50
N GLN A 28 0.75 3.85 -15.53
CA GLN A 28 1.38 5.09 -15.06
C GLN A 28 2.60 4.87 -14.17
N SER A 29 2.84 3.65 -13.72
CA SER A 29 3.99 3.28 -12.87
C SER A 29 4.86 2.23 -13.55
N THR A 30 6.19 2.33 -13.34
CA THR A 30 7.18 1.33 -13.73
C THR A 30 7.67 0.50 -12.54
N GLU A 31 7.32 0.91 -11.34
CA GLU A 31 7.85 0.35 -10.10
C GLU A 31 6.84 -0.53 -9.36
N MET A 32 5.53 -0.30 -9.58
CA MET A 32 4.48 -1.06 -8.92
C MET A 32 3.23 -1.20 -9.80
N THR A 33 2.41 -2.20 -9.50
CA THR A 33 0.99 -2.18 -9.86
C THR A 33 0.16 -2.32 -8.61
N ALA A 34 -0.93 -1.56 -8.51
CA ALA A 34 -1.84 -1.60 -7.37
C ALA A 34 -3.27 -1.86 -7.83
N THR A 35 -3.95 -2.76 -7.18
CA THR A 35 -5.34 -3.11 -7.44
C THR A 35 -6.12 -3.19 -6.14
N LEU A 36 -7.41 -2.89 -6.19
CA LEU A 36 -8.34 -3.18 -5.11
C LEU A 36 -9.16 -4.42 -5.45
N LEU A 37 -9.10 -5.42 -4.61
CA LEU A 37 -9.99 -6.57 -4.63
C LEU A 37 -11.17 -6.30 -3.68
N ARG A 38 -12.39 -6.48 -4.19
CA ARG A 38 -13.61 -6.53 -3.37
C ARG A 38 -14.06 -7.98 -3.34
N VAL A 39 -14.11 -8.55 -2.13
CA VAL A 39 -14.36 -9.97 -1.92
C VAL A 39 -15.63 -10.11 -1.09
N ALA A 40 -16.67 -10.72 -1.68
CA ALA A 40 -17.90 -11.02 -0.96
C ALA A 40 -17.70 -12.16 0.07
N PRO A 41 -18.51 -12.24 1.12
CA PRO A 41 -18.45 -13.35 2.07
C PRO A 41 -18.48 -14.72 1.39
N GLY A 42 -17.54 -15.58 1.75
CA GLY A 42 -17.39 -16.93 1.19
C GLY A 42 -16.87 -16.99 -0.26
N ALA A 43 -16.75 -15.86 -0.95
CA ALA A 43 -16.18 -15.80 -2.30
C ALA A 43 -14.70 -16.16 -2.29
N ARG A 44 -14.21 -16.73 -3.39
CA ARG A 44 -12.84 -17.25 -3.47
C ARG A 44 -12.12 -16.70 -4.68
N HIS A 45 -10.92 -16.18 -4.44
CA HIS A 45 -9.98 -15.72 -5.47
C HIS A 45 -8.68 -16.51 -5.38
N VAL A 46 -8.22 -17.06 -6.49
CA VAL A 46 -6.94 -17.78 -6.57
C VAL A 46 -6.02 -17.02 -7.50
N GLY A 47 -4.81 -16.72 -7.01
CA GLY A 47 -3.77 -16.05 -7.77
C GLY A 47 -2.42 -16.72 -7.57
N ALA A 48 -1.42 -16.26 -8.32
CA ALA A 48 -0.03 -16.59 -8.11
C ALA A 48 0.81 -15.31 -8.24
N VAL A 49 1.76 -15.14 -7.34
CA VAL A 49 2.67 -14.00 -7.38
C VAL A 49 3.64 -14.19 -8.56
N PRO A 50 3.73 -13.23 -9.48
CA PRO A 50 4.63 -13.33 -10.63
C PRO A 50 6.09 -13.48 -10.20
N SER A 51 6.89 -14.18 -11.01
CA SER A 51 8.34 -14.23 -10.82
C SER A 51 8.95 -12.84 -10.89
N GLY A 52 9.88 -12.55 -10.00
CA GLY A 52 10.54 -11.25 -9.87
C GLY A 52 9.77 -10.22 -9.04
N SER A 53 8.54 -10.52 -8.60
CA SER A 53 7.73 -9.60 -7.80
C SER A 53 7.48 -10.16 -6.39
N ASP A 54 7.37 -9.28 -5.39
CA ASP A 54 6.67 -9.59 -4.15
C ASP A 54 5.24 -9.06 -4.26
N GLN A 55 4.28 -9.71 -3.59
CA GLN A 55 2.92 -9.20 -3.48
C GLN A 55 2.68 -8.72 -2.05
N TYR A 56 2.22 -7.49 -1.93
CA TYR A 56 1.75 -6.92 -0.67
C TYR A 56 0.23 -6.91 -0.67
N LEU A 57 -0.37 -7.42 0.39
CA LEU A 57 -1.82 -7.41 0.60
C LEU A 57 -2.13 -6.64 1.87
N PHE A 58 -3.11 -5.76 1.83
CA PHE A 58 -3.55 -4.98 2.99
C PHE A 58 -5.08 -4.96 3.04
N VAL A 59 -5.65 -5.37 4.17
CA VAL A 59 -7.10 -5.35 4.36
C VAL A 59 -7.53 -3.96 4.85
N ILE A 60 -8.22 -3.23 3.99
CA ILE A 60 -8.76 -1.90 4.29
C ILE A 60 -10.06 -2.03 5.10
N ALA A 61 -10.91 -3.01 4.74
CA ALA A 61 -12.20 -3.23 5.40
C ALA A 61 -12.61 -4.71 5.30
N GLY A 62 -13.47 -5.16 6.20
CA GLY A 62 -13.95 -6.54 6.27
C GLY A 62 -12.86 -7.53 6.68
N ASP A 63 -13.06 -8.79 6.32
CA ASP A 63 -12.14 -9.86 6.65
C ASP A 63 -12.01 -10.90 5.52
N VAL A 64 -10.81 -11.47 5.38
CA VAL A 64 -10.51 -12.55 4.44
C VAL A 64 -9.63 -13.61 5.12
N ARG A 65 -9.71 -14.84 4.65
CA ARG A 65 -8.71 -15.86 4.90
C ARG A 65 -7.71 -15.88 3.73
N LEU A 66 -6.44 -15.78 4.05
CA LEU A 66 -5.34 -15.93 3.09
C LEU A 66 -4.66 -17.27 3.33
N ASP A 67 -4.60 -18.13 2.30
CA ASP A 67 -3.86 -19.39 2.30
C ASP A 67 -2.79 -19.37 1.22
N GLY A 68 -1.56 -19.79 1.54
CA GLY A 68 -0.42 -19.86 0.63
C GLY A 68 0.84 -20.42 1.30
N ALA A 69 1.78 -20.95 0.52
CA ALA A 69 3.06 -21.48 1.03
C ALA A 69 2.89 -22.49 2.19
N GLY A 70 1.83 -23.31 2.19
CA GLY A 70 1.53 -24.25 3.27
C GLY A 70 1.05 -23.61 4.59
N ARG A 71 0.72 -22.33 4.59
CA ARG A 71 0.24 -21.55 5.75
C ARG A 71 -1.11 -20.93 5.43
N GLY A 72 -1.87 -20.60 6.48
CA GLY A 72 -3.12 -19.86 6.34
C GLY A 72 -3.38 -18.98 7.55
N ALA A 73 -3.93 -17.78 7.31
CA ALA A 73 -4.28 -16.84 8.35
C ALA A 73 -5.56 -16.07 8.00
N THR A 74 -6.31 -15.68 9.01
CA THR A 74 -7.39 -14.71 8.87
C THR A 74 -6.80 -13.30 8.96
N MET A 75 -7.16 -12.46 8.00
CA MET A 75 -6.76 -11.08 7.89
C MET A 75 -7.99 -10.20 8.04
N GLY A 76 -8.09 -9.45 9.11
CA GLY A 76 -9.09 -8.39 9.30
C GLY A 76 -8.55 -7.01 8.92
N ARG A 77 -9.33 -5.96 9.18
CA ARG A 77 -8.91 -4.58 8.94
C ARG A 77 -7.51 -4.31 9.54
N GLU A 78 -6.70 -3.54 8.81
CA GLU A 78 -5.31 -3.24 9.17
C GLU A 78 -4.44 -4.50 9.40
N THR A 79 -4.66 -5.54 8.62
CA THR A 79 -3.73 -6.67 8.52
C THR A 79 -2.99 -6.59 7.20
N PHE A 80 -1.68 -6.73 7.26
CA PHE A 80 -0.76 -6.73 6.12
C PHE A 80 -0.22 -8.15 5.88
N ALA A 81 -0.05 -8.51 4.64
CA ALA A 81 0.67 -9.72 4.25
C ALA A 81 1.67 -9.42 3.15
N ILE A 82 2.82 -10.11 3.20
CA ILE A 82 3.79 -10.18 2.12
C ILE A 82 3.89 -11.61 1.62
N VAL A 83 3.86 -11.75 0.30
CA VAL A 83 3.89 -13.04 -0.39
C VAL A 83 5.06 -13.08 -1.36
N GLN A 84 5.85 -14.14 -1.27
CA GLN A 84 7.01 -14.41 -2.12
C GLN A 84 6.60 -14.71 -3.57
N GLU A 85 7.44 -14.30 -4.52
CA GLU A 85 7.35 -14.70 -5.93
C GLU A 85 7.13 -16.22 -6.11
N GLY A 86 6.32 -16.59 -7.11
CA GLY A 86 6.00 -17.98 -7.42
C GLY A 86 4.99 -18.63 -6.46
N THR A 87 4.66 -18.00 -5.34
CA THR A 87 3.67 -18.55 -4.40
C THR A 87 2.27 -18.44 -4.96
N ARG A 88 1.54 -19.57 -4.97
CA ARG A 88 0.10 -19.57 -5.22
C ARG A 88 -0.62 -19.21 -3.91
N VAL A 89 -1.55 -18.28 -4.00
CA VAL A 89 -2.39 -17.84 -2.87
C VAL A 89 -3.86 -18.01 -3.18
N THR A 90 -4.63 -18.24 -2.12
CA THR A 90 -6.09 -18.21 -2.15
C THR A 90 -6.58 -17.19 -1.13
N LEU A 91 -7.38 -16.23 -1.58
CA LEU A 91 -8.16 -15.34 -0.72
C LEU A 91 -9.59 -15.90 -0.66
N THR A 92 -10.10 -16.07 0.54
CA THR A 92 -11.51 -16.46 0.77
C THR A 92 -12.16 -15.38 1.64
N GLY A 93 -13.28 -14.81 1.18
CA GLY A 93 -14.04 -13.82 1.94
C GLY A 93 -14.51 -14.41 3.28
N GLY A 94 -14.39 -13.65 4.34
CA GLY A 94 -14.79 -14.05 5.68
C GLY A 94 -16.26 -13.79 5.97
N SER A 95 -16.55 -13.21 7.12
CA SER A 95 -17.93 -12.94 7.57
C SER A 95 -18.50 -11.67 6.95
N GLU A 96 -17.64 -10.72 6.59
CA GLU A 96 -18.02 -9.43 6.00
C GLU A 96 -17.38 -9.26 4.63
N ALA A 97 -18.01 -8.43 3.78
CA ALA A 97 -17.43 -8.07 2.50
C ALA A 97 -16.11 -7.31 2.71
N ALA A 98 -15.06 -7.75 2.05
CA ALA A 98 -13.73 -7.21 2.25
C ALA A 98 -13.27 -6.32 1.09
N LYS A 99 -12.48 -5.30 1.44
CA LYS A 99 -11.67 -4.50 0.52
C LYS A 99 -10.19 -4.81 0.81
N VAL A 100 -9.51 -5.42 -0.16
CA VAL A 100 -8.11 -5.81 -0.04
C VAL A 100 -7.29 -5.08 -1.10
N LEU A 101 -6.40 -4.20 -0.67
CA LEU A 101 -5.38 -3.62 -1.54
C LEU A 101 -4.34 -4.69 -1.86
N SER A 102 -4.02 -4.85 -3.13
CA SER A 102 -2.96 -5.74 -3.63
C SER A 102 -1.96 -4.94 -4.44
N VAL A 103 -0.69 -4.95 -4.02
CA VAL A 103 0.41 -4.25 -4.68
C VAL A 103 1.48 -5.26 -5.08
N LEU A 104 1.84 -5.29 -6.37
CA LEU A 104 2.97 -6.06 -6.88
C LEU A 104 4.19 -5.15 -7.00
N VAL A 105 5.32 -5.58 -6.45
CA VAL A 105 6.56 -4.81 -6.39
C VAL A 105 7.79 -5.67 -6.74
N PRO A 106 8.48 -5.37 -7.83
CA PRO A 106 8.09 -4.52 -8.95
C PRO A 106 6.94 -5.14 -9.77
N PRO A 107 6.42 -4.46 -10.80
CA PRO A 107 5.42 -5.03 -11.71
C PRO A 107 5.97 -6.24 -12.46
N PRO A 108 5.12 -7.15 -12.94
CA PRO A 108 5.56 -8.27 -13.75
C PRO A 108 6.37 -7.84 -14.97
N GLY A 109 7.53 -8.49 -15.17
CA GLY A 109 8.41 -8.21 -16.29
C GLY A 109 9.41 -7.07 -16.07
N ALA A 110 9.35 -6.36 -14.96
CA ALA A 110 10.36 -5.36 -14.62
C ALA A 110 11.73 -6.04 -14.36
N LYS A 111 12.78 -5.52 -15.01
CA LYS A 111 14.15 -6.06 -14.92
C LYS A 111 14.93 -5.41 -13.78
N ARG A 112 14.52 -5.63 -12.54
CA ARG A 112 15.30 -5.20 -11.37
C ARG A 112 15.86 -6.39 -10.62
N ALA A 113 17.18 -6.40 -10.43
CA ALA A 113 17.90 -7.41 -9.62
C ALA A 113 17.88 -7.03 -8.14
N THR A 114 16.70 -6.83 -7.55
CA THR A 114 16.55 -6.57 -6.11
C THR A 114 16.18 -7.85 -5.38
N SER A 115 16.77 -8.05 -4.19
CA SER A 115 16.42 -9.20 -3.34
C SER A 115 14.96 -9.08 -2.89
N GLY A 116 14.17 -10.09 -3.20
CA GLY A 116 12.78 -10.19 -2.76
C GLY A 116 12.62 -10.94 -1.45
N PHE A 117 11.39 -10.97 -0.96
CA PHE A 117 10.97 -11.75 0.19
C PHE A 117 11.20 -13.25 -0.02
N ARG A 118 11.58 -14.01 1.06
CA ARG A 118 12.00 -15.41 0.96
C ARG A 118 11.23 -16.41 1.84
N ASP A 119 10.38 -15.94 2.75
CA ASP A 119 9.71 -16.81 3.72
C ASP A 119 8.33 -17.32 3.27
N GLY A 120 8.07 -17.31 1.96
CA GLY A 120 6.83 -17.77 1.35
C GLY A 120 5.66 -16.82 1.60
N LEU A 121 5.15 -16.79 2.82
CA LEU A 121 4.03 -15.94 3.26
C LEU A 121 4.26 -15.51 4.70
N THR A 122 4.15 -14.21 4.95
CA THR A 122 4.08 -13.64 6.31
C THR A 122 2.86 -12.74 6.41
N VAL A 123 2.12 -12.89 7.52
CA VAL A 123 0.92 -12.09 7.84
C VAL A 123 1.15 -11.42 9.18
N MET A 124 0.84 -10.13 9.29
CA MET A 124 1.02 -9.34 10.50
C MET A 124 -0.12 -8.33 10.68
N ALA A 125 -0.69 -8.30 11.88
CA ALA A 125 -1.64 -7.27 12.25
C ALA A 125 -0.88 -6.00 12.67
N VAL A 126 -1.27 -4.85 12.14
CA VAL A 126 -0.59 -3.57 12.41
C VAL A 126 -0.50 -3.25 13.89
N LYS A 127 -1.55 -3.58 14.65
CA LYS A 127 -1.62 -3.35 16.11
C LYS A 127 -0.55 -4.10 16.93
N ASP A 128 0.02 -5.17 16.37
CA ASP A 128 1.01 -6.02 17.03
C ASP A 128 2.45 -5.62 16.68
N LEU A 129 2.62 -4.62 15.80
CA LEU A 129 3.92 -4.14 15.35
C LEU A 129 4.41 -2.96 16.19
N PRO A 130 5.73 -2.79 16.33
CA PRO A 130 6.31 -1.64 17.03
C PRO A 130 5.91 -0.31 16.39
N ILE A 131 5.57 0.65 17.23
CA ILE A 131 5.31 2.04 16.82
C ILE A 131 6.59 2.84 17.05
N VAL A 132 7.04 3.54 16.01
CA VAL A 132 8.09 4.56 16.11
C VAL A 132 7.42 5.91 16.28
N ASP A 133 7.53 6.48 17.46
CA ASP A 133 6.97 7.80 17.77
C ASP A 133 7.97 8.90 17.42
N LEU A 134 7.52 9.90 16.67
CA LEU A 134 8.30 11.05 16.19
C LEU A 134 7.54 12.34 16.60
N PRO A 135 7.55 12.69 17.88
CA PRO A 135 6.71 13.76 18.42
C PRO A 135 7.03 15.14 17.81
N GLU A 136 8.28 15.40 17.49
CA GLU A 136 8.70 16.66 16.82
C GLU A 136 8.08 16.82 15.42
N GLU A 137 7.77 15.70 14.76
CA GLU A 137 7.11 15.67 13.46
C GLU A 137 5.59 15.44 13.58
N LYS A 138 5.06 15.36 14.81
CA LYS A 138 3.65 15.04 15.11
C LYS A 138 3.19 13.75 14.42
N LYS A 139 4.06 12.76 14.31
CA LYS A 139 3.76 11.53 13.59
C LYS A 139 4.23 10.27 14.29
N ARG A 140 3.53 9.18 13.98
CA ARG A 140 3.89 7.81 14.34
C ARG A 140 4.01 6.97 13.09
N ARG A 141 4.99 6.10 13.07
CA ARG A 141 5.21 5.14 11.99
C ARG A 141 5.11 3.70 12.49
N THR A 142 4.49 2.84 11.70
CA THR A 142 4.51 1.40 11.87
C THR A 142 5.03 0.79 10.58
N TYR A 143 6.24 0.22 10.63
CA TYR A 143 6.87 -0.36 9.44
C TYR A 143 6.31 -1.76 9.17
N LEU A 144 5.83 -1.99 7.95
CA LEU A 144 5.23 -3.24 7.49
C LEU A 144 6.21 -4.08 6.67
N ALA A 145 6.85 -3.46 5.68
CA ALA A 145 7.82 -4.13 4.81
C ALA A 145 9.00 -3.23 4.50
N SER A 146 10.19 -3.78 4.60
CA SER A 146 11.48 -3.18 4.20
C SER A 146 12.56 -4.26 4.23
N GLN A 147 13.76 -3.92 3.78
CA GLN A 147 14.92 -4.80 3.92
C GLN A 147 15.18 -5.17 5.39
N SER A 148 14.95 -4.26 6.34
CA SER A 148 15.21 -4.49 7.76
C SER A 148 14.09 -5.25 8.50
N THR A 149 12.85 -5.19 8.01
CA THR A 149 11.71 -5.83 8.68
C THR A 149 11.41 -7.23 8.13
N VAL A 150 11.37 -7.37 6.81
CA VAL A 150 10.99 -8.62 6.13
C VAL A 150 12.06 -9.15 5.18
N GLY A 151 13.24 -8.53 5.12
CA GLY A 151 14.34 -8.96 4.26
C GLY A 151 14.14 -8.69 2.75
N SER A 152 13.12 -7.92 2.35
CA SER A 152 12.88 -7.55 0.96
C SER A 152 13.36 -6.12 0.67
N ALA A 153 14.18 -5.96 -0.36
CA ALA A 153 14.60 -4.66 -0.88
C ALA A 153 13.66 -4.14 -2.00
N ARG A 154 12.68 -4.94 -2.41
CA ARG A 154 11.78 -4.58 -3.54
C ARG A 154 10.87 -3.40 -3.22
N GLY A 155 10.45 -3.27 -1.98
CA GLY A 155 9.60 -2.16 -1.58
C GLY A 155 9.70 -1.82 -0.10
N HIS A 156 9.25 -0.63 0.23
CA HIS A 156 9.07 -0.14 1.59
C HIS A 156 7.58 0.15 1.79
N ALA A 157 7.00 -0.38 2.87
CA ALA A 157 5.61 -0.13 3.24
C ALA A 157 5.51 0.22 4.71
N MET A 158 4.73 1.24 5.05
CA MET A 158 4.50 1.65 6.43
C MET A 158 3.11 2.29 6.58
N ILE A 159 2.57 2.25 7.79
CA ILE A 159 1.47 3.13 8.17
C ILE A 159 2.05 4.36 8.84
N VAL A 160 1.59 5.51 8.40
CA VAL A 160 1.91 6.80 9.01
C VAL A 160 0.63 7.38 9.59
N ARG A 161 0.71 7.78 10.86
CA ARG A 161 -0.37 8.49 11.58
C ARG A 161 0.16 9.85 12.01
N TYR A 162 -0.58 10.89 11.70
CA TYR A 162 -0.31 12.24 12.15
C TYR A 162 -1.33 12.66 13.20
N THR A 163 -0.86 13.42 14.19
CA THR A 163 -1.69 13.92 15.30
C THR A 163 -1.88 15.43 15.15
N GLY A 164 -3.07 15.86 14.75
CA GLY A 164 -3.41 17.27 14.64
C GLY A 164 -2.73 17.99 13.48
N ASP A 165 -2.55 19.30 13.63
CA ASP A 165 -1.93 20.15 12.61
C ASP A 165 -0.52 19.67 12.26
N THR A 166 -0.36 19.19 11.04
CA THR A 166 0.93 18.78 10.50
C THR A 166 1.18 19.42 9.16
N VAL A 167 2.44 19.73 8.90
CA VAL A 167 2.94 20.21 7.60
C VAL A 167 4.27 19.52 7.34
N THR A 168 4.38 18.81 6.23
CA THR A 168 5.65 18.26 5.78
C THR A 168 6.34 19.23 4.82
N LYS A 169 7.66 19.27 4.88
CA LYS A 169 8.44 20.01 3.89
C LYS A 169 8.21 19.40 2.50
N LYS A 170 8.16 20.25 1.50
CA LYS A 170 8.12 19.84 0.11
C LYS A 170 9.39 19.06 -0.24
N HIS A 171 9.23 17.90 -0.88
CA HIS A 171 10.33 16.99 -1.22
C HIS A 171 9.97 16.10 -2.39
N HIS A 172 10.94 15.38 -2.90
CA HIS A 172 10.78 14.36 -3.93
C HIS A 172 11.70 13.18 -3.66
N HIS A 173 11.43 12.07 -4.37
CA HIS A 173 12.24 10.87 -4.33
C HIS A 173 12.85 10.62 -5.71
N PRO A 174 14.19 10.88 -5.90
CA PRO A 174 14.82 10.78 -7.22
C PRO A 174 14.94 9.34 -7.73
N ASN A 175 14.83 8.35 -6.83
CA ASN A 175 15.06 6.94 -7.13
C ASN A 175 13.90 6.02 -6.74
N ALA A 176 12.75 6.57 -6.36
CA ALA A 176 11.59 5.77 -5.98
C ALA A 176 10.28 6.47 -6.36
N GLU A 177 9.28 5.68 -6.68
CA GLU A 177 7.89 6.12 -6.76
C GLU A 177 7.23 5.99 -5.38
N SER A 178 6.23 6.80 -5.10
CA SER A 178 5.49 6.78 -3.85
C SER A 178 4.00 6.62 -4.09
N MET A 179 3.34 5.87 -3.21
CA MET A 179 1.88 5.76 -3.18
C MET A 179 1.39 5.96 -1.75
N PHE A 180 0.39 6.81 -1.59
CA PHE A 180 -0.28 7.05 -0.32
C PHE A 180 -1.74 6.64 -0.45
N VAL A 181 -2.20 5.74 0.42
CA VAL A 181 -3.58 5.24 0.46
C VAL A 181 -4.21 5.73 1.75
N MET A 182 -5.15 6.67 1.65
CA MET A 182 -5.79 7.28 2.82
C MET A 182 -6.68 6.25 3.52
N LEU A 183 -6.45 6.08 4.82
CA LEU A 183 -7.19 5.15 5.68
C LEU A 183 -8.19 5.88 6.57
N GLU A 184 -7.77 7.03 7.15
CA GLU A 184 -8.60 7.82 8.07
C GLU A 184 -8.26 9.32 7.93
N GLY A 185 -9.23 10.16 8.24
CA GLY A 185 -9.06 11.62 8.20
C GLY A 185 -8.95 12.19 6.79
N SER A 186 -8.46 13.42 6.70
CA SER A 186 -8.25 14.14 5.44
C SER A 186 -6.94 14.91 5.45
N VAL A 187 -6.35 15.01 4.27
CA VAL A 187 -5.04 15.64 4.04
C VAL A 187 -5.06 16.49 2.78
N ARG A 188 -4.33 17.59 2.78
CA ARG A 188 -4.05 18.34 1.55
C ARG A 188 -2.67 17.97 1.05
N PHE A 189 -2.62 17.31 -0.10
CA PHE A 189 -1.39 17.04 -0.83
C PHE A 189 -1.13 18.11 -1.87
N LEU A 190 0.15 18.47 -2.02
CA LEU A 190 0.62 19.19 -3.19
C LEU A 190 0.78 18.17 -4.32
N VAL A 191 -0.09 18.23 -5.32
CA VAL A 191 -0.10 17.33 -6.48
C VAL A 191 0.01 18.18 -7.74
N ASN A 192 1.08 17.99 -8.52
CA ASN A 192 1.34 18.79 -9.74
C ASN A 192 1.34 20.33 -9.50
N GLY A 193 1.87 20.75 -8.36
CA GLY A 193 1.92 22.17 -7.97
C GLY A 193 0.60 22.74 -7.44
N VAL A 194 -0.47 21.94 -7.32
CA VAL A 194 -1.78 22.35 -6.82
C VAL A 194 -2.15 21.56 -5.57
N GLU A 195 -2.64 22.24 -4.55
CA GLU A 195 -3.19 21.54 -3.38
C GLU A 195 -4.48 20.81 -3.73
N LYS A 196 -4.53 19.54 -3.37
CA LYS A 196 -5.70 18.67 -3.49
C LYS A 196 -6.02 18.05 -2.13
N THR A 197 -7.26 18.12 -1.72
CA THR A 197 -7.73 17.44 -0.51
C THR A 197 -8.07 16.00 -0.84
N LEU A 198 -7.49 15.07 -0.08
CA LEU A 198 -7.77 13.65 -0.15
C LEU A 198 -8.28 13.18 1.22
N GLY A 199 -9.26 12.29 1.21
CA GLY A 199 -9.79 11.63 2.39
C GLY A 199 -9.73 10.11 2.29
N ALA A 200 -10.24 9.43 3.31
CA ALA A 200 -10.41 7.97 3.27
C ALA A 200 -11.19 7.57 2.00
N GLY A 201 -10.80 6.47 1.37
CA GLY A 201 -11.35 6.05 0.06
C GLY A 201 -10.51 6.51 -1.14
N GLN A 202 -9.51 7.37 -0.93
CA GLN A 202 -8.67 7.92 -1.99
C GLN A 202 -7.19 7.56 -1.83
N ALA A 203 -6.49 7.50 -2.95
CA ALA A 203 -5.05 7.27 -3.00
C ALA A 203 -4.38 8.28 -3.95
N VAL A 204 -3.10 8.55 -3.73
CA VAL A 204 -2.30 9.34 -4.67
C VAL A 204 -0.99 8.62 -4.95
N HIS A 205 -0.58 8.63 -6.22
CA HIS A 205 0.69 8.11 -6.71
C HIS A 205 1.56 9.24 -7.20
N PHE A 206 2.82 9.24 -6.80
CA PHE A 206 3.86 10.16 -7.25
C PHE A 206 4.96 9.38 -7.97
N PRO A 207 5.19 9.62 -9.27
CA PRO A 207 6.36 9.11 -9.97
C PRO A 207 7.67 9.60 -9.37
N MET A 208 8.79 8.97 -9.76
CA MET A 208 10.12 9.47 -9.40
C MET A 208 10.28 10.95 -9.74
N ASN A 209 10.97 11.70 -8.89
CA ASN A 209 11.20 13.14 -9.02
C ASN A 209 9.93 14.02 -8.97
N ASP A 210 8.75 13.47 -8.70
CA ASP A 210 7.55 14.30 -8.56
C ASP A 210 7.50 14.89 -7.16
N SER A 211 7.60 16.21 -7.12
CA SER A 211 7.67 16.97 -5.87
C SER A 211 6.31 17.00 -5.19
N HIS A 212 6.32 16.66 -3.92
CA HIS A 212 5.11 16.61 -3.11
C HIS A 212 5.38 17.05 -1.66
N GLY A 213 4.31 17.30 -0.97
CA GLY A 213 4.27 17.61 0.45
C GLY A 213 2.81 17.51 0.90
N LEU A 214 2.60 17.46 2.19
CA LEU A 214 1.26 17.36 2.74
C LEU A 214 1.07 18.28 3.94
N ARG A 215 -0.19 18.62 4.20
CA ARG A 215 -0.62 19.23 5.46
C ARG A 215 -1.98 18.68 5.86
N SER A 216 -2.25 18.65 7.15
CA SER A 216 -3.59 18.36 7.66
C SER A 216 -4.62 19.26 6.98
N ALA A 217 -5.77 18.72 6.63
CA ALA A 217 -6.84 19.49 5.99
C ALA A 217 -7.69 20.29 6.99
N ASP A 218 -7.86 19.75 8.18
CA ASP A 218 -8.79 20.24 9.20
C ASP A 218 -8.23 20.23 10.63
N GLY A 219 -6.92 19.95 10.78
CA GLY A 219 -6.27 19.87 12.11
C GLY A 219 -6.56 18.58 12.88
N ASN A 220 -7.30 17.64 12.29
CA ASN A 220 -7.60 16.36 12.91
C ASN A 220 -6.51 15.31 12.68
N GLU A 221 -6.61 14.22 13.40
CA GLU A 221 -5.78 13.05 13.15
C GLU A 221 -6.06 12.46 11.76
N LEU A 222 -5.00 11.97 11.13
CA LEU A 222 -5.11 11.28 9.85
C LEU A 222 -4.15 10.11 9.79
N SER A 223 -4.49 9.12 8.98
CA SER A 223 -3.62 7.99 8.72
C SER A 223 -3.67 7.55 7.26
N PHE A 224 -2.54 7.07 6.77
CA PHE A 224 -2.42 6.47 5.45
C PHE A 224 -1.40 5.34 5.44
N LEU A 225 -1.58 4.44 4.51
CA LEU A 225 -0.60 3.44 4.12
C LEU A 225 0.30 4.07 3.05
N GLU A 226 1.61 4.05 3.29
CA GLU A 226 2.62 4.67 2.44
C GLU A 226 3.54 3.61 1.88
N PHE A 227 3.81 3.72 0.57
CA PHE A 227 4.76 2.88 -0.14
C PHE A 227 5.84 3.73 -0.80
N HIS A 228 7.08 3.23 -0.77
CA HIS A 228 8.19 3.69 -1.61
C HIS A 228 8.76 2.50 -2.37
N ILE A 229 8.81 2.58 -3.69
CA ILE A 229 9.25 1.50 -4.55
C ILE A 229 10.29 2.04 -5.56
N PRO A 230 11.53 1.49 -5.54
CA PRO A 230 12.05 0.43 -4.67
C PRO A 230 12.23 0.86 -3.21
N GLY A 231 12.45 -0.13 -2.32
CA GLY A 231 12.51 0.10 -0.89
C GLY A 231 13.70 0.92 -0.38
N ALA A 232 14.79 0.99 -1.12
CA ALA A 232 15.96 1.82 -0.81
C ALA A 232 15.80 3.23 -1.41
N PHE A 233 14.84 3.98 -0.91
CA PHE A 233 14.53 5.33 -1.39
C PHE A 233 15.37 6.42 -0.73
N VAL A 234 15.56 7.51 -1.46
CA VAL A 234 16.20 8.73 -1.00
C VAL A 234 15.19 9.86 -0.99
N THR A 235 15.24 10.72 0.01
CA THR A 235 14.42 11.94 0.09
C THR A 235 15.31 13.16 -0.15
N GLN A 236 14.92 13.99 -1.11
CA GLN A 236 15.54 15.30 -1.36
C GLN A 236 14.49 16.39 -1.12
N TYR A 237 14.85 17.35 -0.28
CA TYR A 237 13.98 18.48 0.02
C TYR A 237 14.14 19.56 -1.03
N ASP A 238 13.03 20.12 -1.47
CA ASP A 238 13.02 21.26 -2.38
C ASP A 238 13.41 22.54 -1.62
N GLU A 239 14.07 23.46 -2.31
CA GLU A 239 14.42 24.79 -1.77
C GLU A 239 13.22 25.71 -1.58
#